data_0c08cc1575b40400985c4369ace4fa68
#
_entry.id   0c08cc1575b40400985c4369ace4fa68
#
_cell.length_a   1.000
_cell.length_b   1.000
_cell.length_c   1.000
_cell.angle_alpha   90.00
_cell.angle_beta   90.00
_cell.angle_gamma   90.00
#
_symmetry.space_group_name_H-M   'P 1'
#
loop_
_entity.id
_entity.type
_entity.pdbx_description
1 polymer ?
#
loop_
_entity_poly.entity_id
_entity_poly.type
_entity_poly.pdbx_seq_one_letter_code
_entity_poly.pdbx_strand_id
1 'polypeptide(L)'
;MIGFSEEVLAARANGSPIVALESTIISHGLPRPENLKVATEVESIIRNCGATPATIAIIDGEINVGLDGKALERLANDDSVVKASIRDLPMVRVSKLSAATTVAATSHIAHSAGISFFATGGLGGVHRGANESWDESADLMALATIPVLVVCAGAKSILDVPATLERMETLSIPIVGYKTNRFPGFYLADSGFALDYRADSPQQVASIWAARREVGINNSGMVIANPVVKEMEKTRHDQILNKGLREAELRGVRGKEVTPFLLEFFHTESGGESLRVNIEIIKANARLAAEIAIAETK
;
A
#
# COMPACT_ATOMS: atom_id res chain seq x y z
N MET A 1 -7.95 10.57 -19.72
CA MET A 1 -8.05 9.19 -20.25
C MET A 1 -7.05 8.35 -19.47
N ILE A 2 -7.34 7.08 -19.15
CA ILE A 2 -6.38 6.18 -18.50
C ILE A 2 -5.60 5.48 -19.60
N GLY A 3 -4.27 5.58 -19.58
CA GLY A 3 -3.36 4.78 -20.40
C GLY A 3 -3.10 3.43 -19.76
N PHE A 4 -2.96 2.39 -20.57
CA PHE A 4 -2.65 1.03 -20.12
C PHE A 4 -1.40 0.52 -20.83
N SER A 5 -0.56 -0.24 -20.12
CA SER A 5 0.52 -0.98 -20.79
C SER A 5 -0.04 -2.10 -21.66
N GLU A 6 0.75 -2.56 -22.65
CA GLU A 6 0.36 -3.68 -23.50
C GLU A 6 0.04 -4.94 -22.70
N GLU A 7 0.83 -5.22 -21.65
CA GLU A 7 0.64 -6.36 -20.77
C GLU A 7 -0.71 -6.29 -20.04
N VAL A 8 -1.08 -5.12 -19.50
CA VAL A 8 -2.37 -4.92 -18.83
C VAL A 8 -3.53 -4.98 -19.83
N LEU A 9 -3.38 -4.43 -21.03
CA LEU A 9 -4.39 -4.55 -22.09
C LEU A 9 -4.65 -6.01 -22.47
N ALA A 10 -3.58 -6.78 -22.65
CA ALA A 10 -3.68 -8.21 -22.96
C ALA A 10 -4.37 -8.99 -21.82
N ALA A 11 -3.99 -8.72 -20.55
CA ALA A 11 -4.61 -9.36 -19.40
C ALA A 11 -6.11 -9.06 -19.31
N ARG A 12 -6.51 -7.80 -19.54
CA ARG A 12 -7.93 -7.40 -19.55
C ARG A 12 -8.72 -8.10 -20.66
N ALA A 13 -8.13 -8.21 -21.86
CA ALA A 13 -8.79 -8.87 -23.00
C ALA A 13 -9.00 -10.38 -22.75
N ASN A 14 -8.09 -11.02 -22.02
CA ASN A 14 -8.11 -12.45 -21.74
C ASN A 14 -8.80 -12.81 -20.41
N GLY A 15 -9.23 -11.81 -19.61
CA GLY A 15 -9.76 -12.05 -18.25
C GLY A 15 -8.72 -12.57 -17.26
N SER A 16 -7.42 -12.31 -17.51
CA SER A 16 -6.34 -12.73 -16.62
C SER A 16 -6.30 -11.85 -15.34
N PRO A 17 -5.90 -12.41 -14.18
CA PRO A 17 -5.85 -11.67 -12.94
C PRO A 17 -4.80 -10.54 -12.99
N ILE A 18 -5.18 -9.36 -12.51
CA ILE A 18 -4.31 -8.17 -12.47
C ILE A 18 -4.18 -7.71 -11.03
N VAL A 19 -2.96 -7.34 -10.62
CA VAL A 19 -2.66 -6.78 -9.31
C VAL A 19 -2.10 -5.37 -9.45
N ALA A 20 -2.79 -4.39 -8.89
CA ALA A 20 -2.32 -3.02 -8.80
C ALA A 20 -1.15 -2.89 -7.82
N LEU A 21 -0.24 -1.97 -8.11
CA LEU A 21 0.87 -1.57 -7.24
C LEU A 21 0.90 -0.05 -7.14
N GLU A 22 1.10 0.49 -5.94
CA GLU A 22 1.37 1.91 -5.75
C GLU A 22 2.76 2.29 -6.24
N SER A 23 2.98 3.57 -6.45
CA SER A 23 4.28 4.08 -6.89
C SER A 23 4.97 4.99 -5.88
N THR A 24 4.29 5.36 -4.77
CA THR A 24 4.93 6.16 -3.71
C THR A 24 6.13 5.42 -3.08
N ILE A 25 6.06 4.09 -2.96
CA ILE A 25 7.17 3.31 -2.45
C ILE A 25 8.42 3.43 -3.34
N ILE A 26 8.24 3.63 -4.65
CA ILE A 26 9.33 3.75 -5.63
C ILE A 26 9.98 5.14 -5.53
N SER A 27 9.18 6.21 -5.57
CA SER A 27 9.71 7.57 -5.65
C SER A 27 10.07 8.19 -4.29
N HIS A 28 9.40 7.74 -3.20
CA HIS A 28 9.50 8.39 -1.88
C HIS A 28 9.68 7.42 -0.71
N GLY A 29 9.68 6.10 -0.96
CA GLY A 29 9.69 5.10 0.11
C GLY A 29 10.97 4.29 0.23
N LEU A 30 11.75 4.19 -0.84
CA LEU A 30 12.99 3.42 -0.91
C LEU A 30 14.12 4.28 -1.48
N PRO A 31 15.38 4.11 -0.98
CA PRO A 31 16.53 4.83 -1.52
C PRO A 31 16.90 4.33 -2.92
N ARG A 32 17.52 5.22 -3.72
CA ARG A 32 18.13 4.87 -5.01
C ARG A 32 19.47 4.17 -4.77
N PRO A 33 19.83 3.20 -5.59
CA PRO A 33 19.10 2.63 -6.75
C PRO A 33 18.19 1.45 -6.38
N GLU A 34 18.05 1.12 -5.09
CA GLU A 34 17.31 -0.05 -4.61
C GLU A 34 15.81 0.04 -4.96
N ASN A 35 15.25 1.26 -5.03
CA ASN A 35 13.85 1.51 -5.38
C ASN A 35 13.44 0.90 -6.74
N LEU A 36 14.21 1.15 -7.80
CA LEU A 36 13.95 0.59 -9.14
C LEU A 36 14.09 -0.94 -9.16
N LYS A 37 15.14 -1.45 -8.51
CA LYS A 37 15.38 -2.89 -8.40
C LYS A 37 14.21 -3.58 -7.71
N VAL A 38 13.76 -3.07 -6.58
CA VAL A 38 12.64 -3.63 -5.81
C VAL A 38 11.33 -3.55 -6.63
N ALA A 39 11.05 -2.44 -7.31
CA ALA A 39 9.89 -2.33 -8.17
C ALA A 39 9.86 -3.42 -9.26
N THR A 40 10.99 -3.62 -9.95
CA THR A 40 11.14 -4.68 -10.97
C THR A 40 10.99 -6.09 -10.38
N GLU A 41 11.57 -6.34 -9.20
CA GLU A 41 11.44 -7.62 -8.52
C GLU A 41 10.00 -7.91 -8.09
N VAL A 42 9.29 -6.91 -7.55
CA VAL A 42 7.88 -7.03 -7.14
C VAL A 42 6.98 -7.37 -8.32
N GLU A 43 7.15 -6.68 -9.45
CA GLU A 43 6.42 -7.00 -10.68
C GLU A 43 6.73 -8.42 -11.17
N SER A 44 8.01 -8.83 -11.12
CA SER A 44 8.42 -10.18 -11.51
C SER A 44 7.82 -11.26 -10.60
N ILE A 45 7.66 -10.99 -9.31
CA ILE A 45 6.98 -11.92 -8.38
C ILE A 45 5.53 -12.12 -8.80
N ILE A 46 4.80 -11.06 -9.13
CA ILE A 46 3.41 -11.16 -9.57
C ILE A 46 3.31 -11.97 -10.87
N ARG A 47 4.17 -11.69 -11.87
CA ARG A 47 4.23 -12.45 -13.14
C ARG A 47 4.53 -13.93 -12.90
N ASN A 48 5.48 -14.24 -12.03
CA ASN A 48 5.86 -15.62 -11.69
C ASN A 48 4.72 -16.40 -10.97
N CYS A 49 3.82 -15.70 -10.30
CA CYS A 49 2.60 -16.31 -9.74
C CYS A 49 1.54 -16.58 -10.81
N GLY A 50 1.63 -15.98 -12.01
CA GLY A 50 0.63 -16.11 -13.07
C GLY A 50 -0.40 -14.98 -13.12
N ALA A 51 -0.15 -13.86 -12.44
CA ALA A 51 -0.94 -12.64 -12.52
C ALA A 51 -0.17 -11.52 -13.24
N THR A 52 -0.87 -10.48 -13.66
CA THR A 52 -0.28 -9.32 -14.35
C THR A 52 -0.08 -8.17 -13.36
N PRO A 53 1.14 -7.63 -13.19
CA PRO A 53 1.36 -6.44 -12.38
C PRO A 53 0.88 -5.19 -13.11
N ALA A 54 0.30 -4.27 -12.35
CA ALA A 54 -0.12 -2.97 -12.85
C ALA A 54 0.36 -1.87 -11.89
N THR A 55 1.63 -1.47 -12.01
CA THR A 55 2.15 -0.31 -11.28
C THR A 55 1.47 0.96 -11.80
N ILE A 56 0.87 1.76 -10.90
CA ILE A 56 0.07 2.93 -11.24
C ILE A 56 0.82 4.19 -10.90
N ALA A 57 0.95 5.10 -11.87
CA ALA A 57 1.53 6.42 -11.70
C ALA A 57 0.91 7.43 -12.66
N ILE A 58 1.25 8.71 -12.47
CA ILE A 58 0.92 9.78 -13.40
C ILE A 58 2.22 10.28 -14.02
N ILE A 59 2.29 10.29 -15.34
CA ILE A 59 3.45 10.78 -16.09
C ILE A 59 3.00 11.95 -16.97
N ASP A 60 3.59 13.13 -16.78
CA ASP A 60 3.25 14.35 -17.52
C ASP A 60 1.74 14.67 -17.52
N GLY A 61 1.08 14.43 -16.39
CA GLY A 61 -0.36 14.61 -16.20
C GLY A 61 -1.24 13.48 -16.72
N GLU A 62 -0.68 12.45 -17.37
CA GLU A 62 -1.44 11.30 -17.87
C GLU A 62 -1.40 10.12 -16.88
N ILE A 63 -2.58 9.55 -16.57
CA ILE A 63 -2.69 8.39 -15.71
C ILE A 63 -2.25 7.15 -16.48
N ASN A 64 -1.32 6.38 -15.92
CA ASN A 64 -0.82 5.14 -16.47
C ASN A 64 -1.08 3.97 -15.52
N VAL A 65 -1.63 2.89 -16.05
CA VAL A 65 -1.92 1.62 -15.36
C VAL A 65 -1.07 0.52 -16.02
N GLY A 66 -0.07 0.07 -15.30
CA GLY A 66 1.07 -0.64 -15.84
C GLY A 66 2.07 0.33 -16.46
N LEU A 67 3.32 0.25 -16.03
CA LEU A 67 4.40 1.08 -16.53
C LEU A 67 5.34 0.25 -17.40
N ASP A 68 5.82 0.83 -18.49
CA ASP A 68 6.97 0.26 -19.19
C ASP A 68 8.28 0.55 -18.42
N GLY A 69 9.36 -0.09 -18.83
CA GLY A 69 10.66 0.05 -18.16
C GLY A 69 11.17 1.50 -18.13
N LYS A 70 10.88 2.31 -19.17
CA LYS A 70 11.31 3.72 -19.21
C LYS A 70 10.51 4.59 -18.26
N ALA A 71 9.20 4.39 -18.18
CA ALA A 71 8.34 5.11 -17.26
C ALA A 71 8.67 4.74 -15.80
N LEU A 72 8.94 3.46 -15.53
CA LEU A 72 9.36 2.98 -14.22
C LEU A 72 10.72 3.57 -13.81
N GLU A 73 11.70 3.58 -14.71
CA GLU A 73 13.01 4.18 -14.51
C GLU A 73 12.93 5.70 -14.26
N ARG A 74 12.11 6.41 -15.03
CA ARG A 74 11.84 7.83 -14.82
C ARG A 74 11.25 8.09 -13.44
N LEU A 75 10.22 7.32 -13.06
CA LEU A 75 9.56 7.45 -11.77
C LEU A 75 10.52 7.20 -10.59
N ALA A 76 11.48 6.28 -10.77
CA ALA A 76 12.46 5.94 -9.75
C ALA A 76 13.57 6.99 -9.59
N ASN A 77 13.90 7.74 -10.66
CA ASN A 77 15.09 8.61 -10.70
C ASN A 77 14.81 10.10 -10.79
N ASP A 78 13.57 10.52 -11.07
CA ASP A 78 13.20 11.93 -11.22
C ASP A 78 12.77 12.53 -9.88
N ASP A 79 13.54 13.53 -9.39
CA ASP A 79 13.26 14.23 -8.13
C ASP A 79 12.04 15.16 -8.22
N SER A 80 11.57 15.47 -9.43
CA SER A 80 10.40 16.32 -9.66
C SER A 80 9.06 15.56 -9.47
N VAL A 81 9.10 14.25 -9.35
CA VAL A 81 7.90 13.42 -9.15
C VAL A 81 7.26 13.73 -7.79
N VAL A 82 6.06 14.29 -7.83
CA VAL A 82 5.33 14.63 -6.60
C VAL A 82 4.52 13.44 -6.07
N LYS A 83 4.22 13.46 -4.78
CA LYS A 83 3.31 12.49 -4.15
C LYS A 83 1.87 12.95 -4.35
N ALA A 84 1.01 12.11 -4.95
CA ALA A 84 -0.39 12.42 -5.21
C ALA A 84 -1.35 11.46 -4.50
N SER A 85 -2.31 12.03 -3.78
CA SER A 85 -3.51 11.36 -3.29
C SER A 85 -4.70 11.67 -4.23
N ILE A 86 -5.90 11.14 -3.95
CA ILE A 86 -7.09 11.34 -4.79
C ILE A 86 -7.37 12.82 -5.03
N ARG A 87 -7.31 13.66 -3.98
CA ARG A 87 -7.55 15.11 -4.10
C ARG A 87 -6.58 15.83 -5.02
N ASP A 88 -5.37 15.28 -5.21
CA ASP A 88 -4.31 15.92 -6.00
C ASP A 88 -4.42 15.61 -7.50
N LEU A 89 -5.16 14.53 -7.87
CA LEU A 89 -5.23 14.04 -9.25
C LEU A 89 -5.65 15.11 -10.28
N PRO A 90 -6.68 15.95 -10.03
CA PRO A 90 -7.07 16.98 -10.99
C PRO A 90 -5.98 18.04 -11.19
N MET A 91 -5.29 18.45 -10.10
CA MET A 91 -4.22 19.45 -10.16
C MET A 91 -3.00 18.90 -10.89
N VAL A 92 -2.59 17.67 -10.57
CA VAL A 92 -1.46 16.99 -11.25
C VAL A 92 -1.73 16.90 -12.75
N ARG A 93 -2.97 16.54 -13.14
CA ARG A 93 -3.36 16.44 -14.55
C ARG A 93 -3.27 17.78 -15.29
N VAL A 94 -3.88 18.82 -14.72
CA VAL A 94 -3.91 20.17 -15.37
C VAL A 94 -2.52 20.79 -15.45
N SER A 95 -1.71 20.60 -14.41
CA SER A 95 -0.33 21.10 -14.36
C SER A 95 0.67 20.24 -15.12
N LYS A 96 0.22 19.12 -15.72
CA LYS A 96 1.07 18.15 -16.44
C LYS A 96 2.27 17.66 -15.64
N LEU A 97 2.07 17.47 -14.32
CA LEU A 97 3.12 16.96 -13.44
C LEU A 97 3.21 15.44 -13.53
N SER A 98 4.39 14.91 -13.22
CA SER A 98 4.56 13.49 -12.92
C SER A 98 4.37 13.26 -11.43
N ALA A 99 3.64 12.20 -11.06
CA ALA A 99 3.30 11.92 -9.67
C ALA A 99 3.27 10.43 -9.37
N ALA A 100 3.79 10.09 -8.19
CA ALA A 100 3.64 8.79 -7.57
C ALA A 100 2.32 8.74 -6.79
N THR A 101 1.56 7.66 -6.97
CA THR A 101 0.23 7.50 -6.38
C THR A 101 0.32 6.85 -4.99
N THR A 102 -0.42 7.42 -4.01
CA THR A 102 -0.61 6.83 -2.68
C THR A 102 -1.56 5.63 -2.74
N VAL A 103 -1.74 4.91 -1.63
CA VAL A 103 -2.74 3.84 -1.52
C VAL A 103 -4.12 4.34 -1.95
N ALA A 104 -4.55 5.51 -1.48
CA ALA A 104 -5.84 6.10 -1.86
C ALA A 104 -5.95 6.36 -3.36
N ALA A 105 -4.96 7.04 -3.97
CA ALA A 105 -4.97 7.34 -5.40
C ALA A 105 -4.86 6.06 -6.25
N THR A 106 -4.03 5.11 -5.83
CA THR A 106 -3.89 3.81 -6.50
C THR A 106 -5.20 3.03 -6.47
N SER A 107 -5.88 2.95 -5.33
CA SER A 107 -7.19 2.29 -5.20
C SER A 107 -8.24 2.92 -6.12
N HIS A 108 -8.28 4.26 -6.18
CA HIS A 108 -9.20 4.98 -7.05
C HIS A 108 -8.96 4.68 -8.54
N ILE A 109 -7.71 4.75 -8.98
CA ILE A 109 -7.35 4.49 -10.38
C ILE A 109 -7.53 3.01 -10.73
N ALA A 110 -7.10 2.09 -9.84
CA ALA A 110 -7.26 0.66 -10.01
C ALA A 110 -8.73 0.29 -10.20
N HIS A 111 -9.61 0.75 -9.32
CA HIS A 111 -11.05 0.54 -9.45
C HIS A 111 -11.61 1.11 -10.77
N SER A 112 -11.24 2.34 -11.12
CA SER A 112 -11.63 2.96 -12.40
C SER A 112 -11.12 2.20 -13.62
N ALA A 113 -10.03 1.45 -13.48
CA ALA A 113 -9.45 0.56 -14.49
C ALA A 113 -10.04 -0.86 -14.46
N GLY A 114 -10.97 -1.16 -13.54
CA GLY A 114 -11.56 -2.50 -13.38
C GLY A 114 -10.64 -3.49 -12.65
N ILE A 115 -9.67 -3.01 -11.85
CA ILE A 115 -8.74 -3.84 -11.08
C ILE A 115 -9.19 -3.86 -9.62
N SER A 116 -9.41 -5.07 -9.08
CA SER A 116 -9.96 -5.27 -7.73
C SER A 116 -8.90 -5.68 -6.69
N PHE A 117 -7.68 -6.03 -7.10
CA PHE A 117 -6.62 -6.52 -6.20
C PHE A 117 -5.44 -5.56 -6.21
N PHE A 118 -4.95 -5.23 -5.02
CA PHE A 118 -3.87 -4.27 -4.83
C PHE A 118 -2.92 -4.75 -3.73
N ALA A 119 -1.61 -4.67 -3.97
CA ALA A 119 -0.57 -4.94 -2.99
C ALA A 119 0.19 -3.66 -2.63
N THR A 120 0.33 -3.39 -1.34
CA THR A 120 1.14 -2.29 -0.80
C THR A 120 1.99 -2.77 0.36
N GLY A 121 2.96 -1.99 0.78
CA GLY A 121 3.75 -2.29 1.98
C GLY A 121 2.91 -2.16 3.25
N GLY A 122 2.31 -1.00 3.46
CA GLY A 122 1.47 -0.71 4.62
C GLY A 122 0.60 0.51 4.41
N LEU A 123 -0.51 0.54 5.12
CA LEU A 123 -1.53 1.59 5.03
C LEU A 123 -1.13 2.85 5.78
N GLY A 124 -1.65 3.98 5.31
CA GLY A 124 -1.87 5.14 6.14
C GLY A 124 -3.04 4.91 7.11
N GLY A 125 -3.10 5.71 8.15
CA GLY A 125 -4.13 5.62 9.18
C GLY A 125 -4.24 6.92 9.96
N VAL A 126 -4.59 6.83 11.23
CA VAL A 126 -4.66 7.96 12.15
C VAL A 126 -3.24 8.30 12.63
N HIS A 127 -2.83 9.56 12.47
CA HIS A 127 -1.54 10.02 12.98
C HIS A 127 -1.56 10.21 14.50
N ARG A 128 -0.39 10.05 15.13
CA ARG A 128 -0.27 10.33 16.56
C ARG A 128 -0.57 11.81 16.82
N GLY A 129 -1.41 12.09 17.81
CA GLY A 129 -1.90 13.47 18.07
C GLY A 129 -3.03 13.92 17.15
N ALA A 130 -3.67 13.01 16.40
CA ALA A 130 -4.80 13.34 15.55
C ALA A 130 -6.02 13.87 16.32
N ASN A 131 -6.14 13.57 17.60
CA ASN A 131 -7.14 14.17 18.49
C ASN A 131 -7.06 15.71 18.60
N GLU A 132 -5.90 16.29 18.27
CA GLU A 132 -5.69 17.74 18.23
C GLU A 132 -5.59 18.27 16.79
N SER A 133 -4.92 17.51 15.91
CA SER A 133 -4.60 17.93 14.55
C SER A 133 -5.60 17.49 13.48
N TRP A 134 -6.42 16.47 13.76
CA TRP A 134 -7.29 15.79 12.80
C TRP A 134 -6.53 15.19 11.60
N ASP A 135 -5.24 14.88 11.80
CA ASP A 135 -4.38 14.33 10.75
C ASP A 135 -4.65 12.83 10.56
N GLU A 136 -5.49 12.52 9.58
CA GLU A 136 -5.84 11.17 9.15
C GLU A 136 -5.48 10.96 7.68
N SER A 137 -5.02 9.76 7.34
CA SER A 137 -4.72 9.42 5.95
C SER A 137 -5.99 9.31 5.10
N ALA A 138 -5.95 9.83 3.89
CA ALA A 138 -6.99 9.62 2.88
C ALA A 138 -7.17 8.14 2.51
N ASP A 139 -6.22 7.27 2.86
CA ASP A 139 -6.33 5.82 2.64
C ASP A 139 -7.54 5.24 3.35
N LEU A 140 -7.88 5.74 4.55
CA LEU A 140 -9.04 5.29 5.33
C LEU A 140 -10.35 5.54 4.57
N MET A 141 -10.54 6.76 4.05
CA MET A 141 -11.74 7.09 3.28
C MET A 141 -11.77 6.34 1.94
N ALA A 142 -10.63 6.17 1.28
CA ALA A 142 -10.55 5.38 0.05
C ALA A 142 -10.97 3.93 0.29
N LEU A 143 -10.48 3.29 1.35
CA LEU A 143 -10.88 1.93 1.73
C LEU A 143 -12.36 1.84 2.10
N ALA A 144 -12.93 2.88 2.71
CA ALA A 144 -14.36 2.93 3.05
C ALA A 144 -15.29 3.02 1.83
N THR A 145 -14.80 3.57 0.70
CA THR A 145 -15.66 3.95 -0.43
C THR A 145 -15.26 3.37 -1.79
N ILE A 146 -14.16 2.64 -1.86
CA ILE A 146 -13.64 2.07 -3.12
C ILE A 146 -13.51 0.56 -2.98
N PRO A 147 -14.21 -0.25 -3.80
CA PRO A 147 -14.21 -1.71 -3.68
C PRO A 147 -12.94 -2.33 -4.28
N VAL A 148 -11.83 -2.24 -3.52
CA VAL A 148 -10.54 -2.86 -3.83
C VAL A 148 -10.07 -3.66 -2.62
N LEU A 149 -9.64 -4.90 -2.85
CA LEU A 149 -8.99 -5.73 -1.84
C LEU A 149 -7.51 -5.32 -1.76
N VAL A 150 -7.07 -4.88 -0.59
CA VAL A 150 -5.71 -4.40 -0.35
C VAL A 150 -4.96 -5.35 0.56
N VAL A 151 -3.87 -5.93 0.06
CA VAL A 151 -2.94 -6.75 0.85
C VAL A 151 -1.80 -5.86 1.37
N CYS A 152 -1.61 -5.85 2.69
CA CYS A 152 -0.61 -5.00 3.35
C CYS A 152 -0.11 -5.63 4.65
N ALA A 153 0.99 -5.12 5.21
CA ALA A 153 1.48 -5.50 6.54
C ALA A 153 0.87 -4.63 7.66
N GLY A 154 -0.41 -4.30 7.55
CA GLY A 154 -1.12 -3.44 8.50
C GLY A 154 -0.86 -1.95 8.29
N ALA A 155 -1.13 -1.15 9.31
CA ALA A 155 -0.82 0.28 9.34
C ALA A 155 0.68 0.50 9.62
N LYS A 156 1.27 1.53 9.01
CA LYS A 156 2.67 1.89 9.27
C LYS A 156 2.88 2.14 10.77
N SER A 157 3.89 1.56 11.36
CA SER A 157 4.15 1.58 12.82
C SER A 157 4.37 2.97 13.43
N ILE A 158 4.61 3.96 12.58
CA ILE A 158 4.71 5.37 12.97
C ILE A 158 3.36 6.00 13.36
N LEU A 159 2.25 5.34 12.98
CA LEU A 159 0.88 5.80 13.19
C LEU A 159 0.35 5.38 14.58
N ASP A 160 -0.80 5.91 14.93
CA ASP A 160 -1.59 5.45 16.07
C ASP A 160 -2.41 4.23 15.62
N VAL A 161 -1.85 3.04 15.88
CA VAL A 161 -2.47 1.78 15.44
C VAL A 161 -3.84 1.55 16.07
N PRO A 162 -4.03 1.70 17.42
CA PRO A 162 -5.35 1.53 18.02
C PRO A 162 -6.37 2.52 17.44
N ALA A 163 -6.06 3.80 17.36
CA ALA A 163 -6.97 4.79 16.77
C ALA A 163 -7.26 4.49 15.28
N THR A 164 -6.30 3.93 14.54
CA THR A 164 -6.49 3.50 13.16
C THR A 164 -7.50 2.35 13.06
N LEU A 165 -7.41 1.35 13.96
CA LEU A 165 -8.35 0.22 13.98
C LEU A 165 -9.78 0.69 14.33
N GLU A 166 -9.95 1.53 15.36
CA GLU A 166 -11.23 2.13 15.71
C GLU A 166 -11.83 2.96 14.56
N ARG A 167 -10.95 3.67 13.84
CA ARG A 167 -11.38 4.45 12.67
C ARG A 167 -11.82 3.55 11.52
N MET A 168 -11.13 2.43 11.29
CA MET A 168 -11.52 1.43 10.28
C MET A 168 -12.86 0.78 10.64
N GLU A 169 -13.11 0.47 11.91
CA GLU A 169 -14.40 -0.03 12.38
C GLU A 169 -15.52 0.97 12.11
N THR A 170 -15.36 2.22 12.55
CA THR A 170 -16.31 3.32 12.30
C THR A 170 -16.66 3.47 10.82
N LEU A 171 -15.67 3.29 9.95
CA LEU A 171 -15.82 3.39 8.49
C LEU A 171 -16.28 2.07 7.84
N SER A 172 -16.57 1.03 8.64
CA SER A 172 -16.99 -0.29 8.17
C SER A 172 -16.00 -0.93 7.18
N ILE A 173 -14.70 -0.73 7.39
CA ILE A 173 -13.63 -1.35 6.60
C ILE A 173 -13.31 -2.72 7.21
N PRO A 174 -13.64 -3.84 6.55
CA PRO A 174 -13.32 -5.16 7.07
C PRO A 174 -11.82 -5.43 7.00
N ILE A 175 -11.28 -6.03 8.06
CA ILE A 175 -9.89 -6.45 8.17
C ILE A 175 -9.86 -7.96 8.40
N VAL A 176 -9.12 -8.68 7.56
CA VAL A 176 -8.92 -10.12 7.69
C VAL A 176 -7.42 -10.40 7.86
N GLY A 177 -7.04 -11.05 8.94
CA GLY A 177 -5.66 -11.49 9.17
C GLY A 177 -5.33 -12.71 8.29
N TYR A 178 -4.26 -12.64 7.52
CA TYR A 178 -3.78 -13.80 6.77
C TYR A 178 -2.89 -14.67 7.66
N LYS A 179 -3.39 -15.86 8.02
CA LYS A 179 -2.75 -16.82 8.93
C LYS A 179 -2.43 -16.25 10.33
N THR A 180 -3.13 -15.20 10.73
CA THR A 180 -2.93 -14.55 12.03
C THR A 180 -4.26 -14.07 12.61
N ASN A 181 -4.36 -14.02 13.94
CA ASN A 181 -5.42 -13.34 14.68
C ASN A 181 -4.91 -12.03 15.32
N ARG A 182 -3.73 -11.54 14.88
CA ARG A 182 -3.14 -10.30 15.37
C ARG A 182 -2.97 -9.34 14.23
N PHE A 183 -3.26 -8.06 14.48
CA PHE A 183 -3.00 -7.01 13.49
C PHE A 183 -1.49 -6.75 13.41
N PRO A 184 -0.87 -6.83 12.22
CA PRO A 184 0.55 -6.55 12.09
C PRO A 184 0.85 -5.05 12.22
N GLY A 185 2.01 -4.74 12.78
CA GLY A 185 2.52 -3.38 12.99
C GLY A 185 3.59 -2.98 11.99
N PHE A 186 3.43 -3.33 10.71
CA PHE A 186 4.37 -3.06 9.63
C PHE A 186 5.72 -3.75 9.83
N TYR A 187 6.65 -3.18 10.60
CA TYR A 187 7.93 -3.79 10.93
C TYR A 187 7.84 -4.92 11.97
N LEU A 188 6.69 -5.05 12.61
CA LEU A 188 6.38 -6.06 13.62
C LEU A 188 5.24 -6.96 13.12
N ALA A 189 5.37 -8.27 13.37
CA ALA A 189 4.33 -9.23 13.02
C ALA A 189 3.06 -9.08 13.88
N ASP A 190 3.20 -8.55 15.08
CA ASP A 190 2.12 -8.30 16.03
C ASP A 190 2.24 -6.88 16.61
N SER A 191 1.23 -6.05 16.36
CA SER A 191 1.11 -4.70 16.92
C SER A 191 0.58 -4.67 18.35
N GLY A 192 0.18 -5.81 18.92
CA GLY A 192 -0.47 -5.90 20.22
C GLY A 192 -2.01 -5.98 20.15
N PHE A 193 -2.63 -5.82 18.97
CA PHE A 193 -4.09 -5.78 18.81
C PHE A 193 -4.61 -7.03 18.11
N ALA A 194 -5.74 -7.55 18.59
CA ALA A 194 -6.39 -8.72 18.03
C ALA A 194 -7.18 -8.38 16.76
N LEU A 195 -7.41 -9.40 15.93
CA LEU A 195 -8.33 -9.37 14.80
C LEU A 195 -9.41 -10.42 14.99
N ASP A 196 -10.65 -10.09 14.66
CA ASP A 196 -11.81 -10.97 14.79
C ASP A 196 -11.83 -12.04 13.68
N TYR A 197 -11.31 -11.71 12.49
CA TYR A 197 -11.39 -12.57 11.31
C TYR A 197 -10.01 -12.96 10.82
N ARG A 198 -9.89 -14.26 10.50
CA ARG A 198 -8.68 -14.88 9.96
C ARG A 198 -9.01 -15.70 8.73
N ALA A 199 -8.12 -15.69 7.76
CA ALA A 199 -8.13 -16.59 6.62
C ALA A 199 -6.78 -17.33 6.54
N ASP A 200 -6.81 -18.62 6.21
CA ASP A 200 -5.62 -19.47 6.19
C ASP A 200 -5.15 -19.83 4.78
N SER A 201 -5.89 -19.42 3.75
CA SER A 201 -5.53 -19.64 2.34
C SER A 201 -5.99 -18.51 1.44
N PRO A 202 -5.34 -18.32 0.26
CA PRO A 202 -5.79 -17.37 -0.75
C PRO A 202 -7.23 -17.64 -1.22
N GLN A 203 -7.64 -18.90 -1.32
CA GLN A 203 -8.99 -19.32 -1.70
C GLN A 203 -10.03 -18.85 -0.69
N GLN A 204 -9.72 -18.96 0.61
CA GLN A 204 -10.63 -18.47 1.65
C GLN A 204 -10.77 -16.94 1.59
N VAL A 205 -9.69 -16.21 1.34
CA VAL A 205 -9.74 -14.75 1.14
C VAL A 205 -10.59 -14.41 -0.09
N ALA A 206 -10.39 -15.09 -1.21
CA ALA A 206 -11.18 -14.89 -2.43
C ALA A 206 -12.67 -15.17 -2.20
N SER A 207 -13.01 -16.22 -1.44
CA SER A 207 -14.40 -16.54 -1.08
C SER A 207 -15.03 -15.44 -0.19
N ILE A 208 -14.30 -14.90 0.78
CA ILE A 208 -14.77 -13.77 1.60
C ILE A 208 -14.99 -12.53 0.72
N TRP A 209 -14.07 -12.25 -0.22
CA TRP A 209 -14.20 -11.14 -1.16
C TRP A 209 -15.43 -11.28 -2.06
N ALA A 210 -15.71 -12.48 -2.57
CA ALA A 210 -16.89 -12.77 -3.38
C ALA A 210 -18.19 -12.65 -2.58
N ALA A 211 -18.24 -13.20 -1.35
CA ALA A 211 -19.40 -13.17 -0.48
C ALA A 211 -19.88 -11.74 -0.15
N ARG A 212 -19.00 -10.74 -0.16
CA ARG A 212 -19.41 -9.33 0.01
C ARG A 212 -20.42 -8.87 -1.03
N ARG A 213 -20.24 -9.30 -2.29
CA ARG A 213 -21.18 -9.00 -3.38
C ARG A 213 -22.54 -9.66 -3.15
N GLU A 214 -22.54 -10.88 -2.62
CA GLU A 214 -23.78 -11.63 -2.32
C GLU A 214 -24.61 -10.97 -1.22
N VAL A 215 -23.95 -10.34 -0.23
CA VAL A 215 -24.63 -9.60 0.84
C VAL A 215 -24.82 -8.12 0.51
N GLY A 216 -24.56 -7.70 -0.73
CA GLY A 216 -24.84 -6.34 -1.21
C GLY A 216 -23.79 -5.28 -0.86
N ILE A 217 -22.59 -5.66 -0.39
CA ILE A 217 -21.51 -4.73 -0.07
C ILE A 217 -20.61 -4.57 -1.30
N ASN A 218 -20.89 -3.56 -2.13
CA ASN A 218 -20.23 -3.37 -3.42
C ASN A 218 -19.43 -2.06 -3.52
N ASN A 219 -19.38 -1.26 -2.46
CA ASN A 219 -18.87 0.11 -2.48
C ASN A 219 -17.76 0.39 -1.49
N SER A 220 -17.19 -0.63 -0.84
CA SER A 220 -16.07 -0.46 0.09
C SER A 220 -14.95 -1.46 -0.18
N GLY A 221 -13.75 -1.15 0.26
CA GLY A 221 -12.59 -2.03 0.18
C GLY A 221 -12.58 -3.10 1.28
N MET A 222 -11.55 -3.95 1.25
CA MET A 222 -11.23 -4.94 2.28
C MET A 222 -9.72 -4.98 2.48
N VAL A 223 -9.28 -5.06 3.72
CA VAL A 223 -7.87 -5.15 4.08
C VAL A 223 -7.52 -6.60 4.42
N ILE A 224 -6.49 -7.12 3.76
CA ILE A 224 -5.84 -8.38 4.14
C ILE A 224 -4.53 -8.03 4.85
N ALA A 225 -4.52 -8.27 6.15
CA ALA A 225 -3.39 -8.00 7.01
C ALA A 225 -2.43 -9.20 7.00
N ASN A 226 -1.32 -9.06 6.26
CA ASN A 226 -0.30 -10.09 6.06
C ASN A 226 0.92 -9.77 6.91
N PRO A 227 1.18 -10.48 8.02
CA PRO A 227 2.29 -10.19 8.90
C PRO A 227 3.64 -10.41 8.22
N VAL A 228 4.61 -9.56 8.55
CA VAL A 228 6.00 -9.74 8.12
C VAL A 228 6.56 -11.05 8.68
N VAL A 229 7.29 -11.79 7.85
CA VAL A 229 7.86 -13.08 8.24
C VAL A 229 9.09 -12.90 9.15
N LYS A 230 9.91 -11.89 8.87
CA LYS A 230 11.12 -11.58 9.62
C LYS A 230 11.01 -10.15 10.14
N GLU A 231 10.54 -10.01 11.35
CA GLU A 231 10.31 -8.72 12.00
C GLU A 231 11.57 -8.10 12.61
N MET A 232 11.50 -6.81 12.90
CA MET A 232 12.47 -6.12 13.74
C MET A 232 12.31 -6.55 15.21
N GLU A 233 13.39 -6.47 15.99
CA GLU A 233 13.28 -6.65 17.44
C GLU A 233 12.44 -5.51 18.05
N LYS A 234 11.41 -5.90 18.84
CA LYS A 234 10.37 -4.99 19.32
C LYS A 234 10.94 -3.83 20.15
N THR A 235 11.85 -4.12 21.08
CA THR A 235 12.44 -3.08 21.93
C THR A 235 13.21 -2.05 21.12
N ARG A 236 13.98 -2.53 20.12
CA ARG A 236 14.72 -1.67 19.21
C ARG A 236 13.79 -0.83 18.34
N HIS A 237 12.74 -1.45 17.80
CA HIS A 237 11.69 -0.74 17.05
C HIS A 237 11.12 0.41 17.88
N ASP A 238 10.68 0.12 19.12
CA ASP A 238 10.02 1.11 20.00
C ASP A 238 10.99 2.25 20.38
N GLN A 239 12.27 1.95 20.59
CA GLN A 239 13.31 2.96 20.84
C GLN A 239 13.49 3.90 19.64
N ILE A 240 13.61 3.36 18.43
CA ILE A 240 13.76 4.14 17.19
C ILE A 240 12.52 4.98 16.95
N LEU A 241 11.31 4.41 17.11
CA LEU A 241 10.06 5.12 16.96
C LEU A 241 9.97 6.33 17.89
N ASN A 242 10.20 6.12 19.17
CA ASN A 242 10.13 7.19 20.18
C ASN A 242 11.16 8.29 19.92
N LYS A 243 12.38 7.94 19.47
CA LYS A 243 13.42 8.92 19.10
C LYS A 243 13.00 9.69 17.85
N GLY A 244 12.50 9.02 16.82
CA GLY A 244 12.06 9.64 15.58
C GLY A 244 10.88 10.60 15.76
N LEU A 245 9.91 10.24 16.59
CA LEU A 245 8.77 11.10 16.91
C LEU A 245 9.22 12.40 17.62
N ARG A 246 10.12 12.31 18.58
CA ARG A 246 10.69 13.49 19.24
C ARG A 246 11.45 14.39 18.26
N GLU A 247 12.23 13.78 17.37
CA GLU A 247 13.00 14.52 16.37
C GLU A 247 12.08 15.20 15.35
N ALA A 248 11.00 14.55 14.92
CA ALA A 248 9.97 15.14 14.06
C ALA A 248 9.32 16.36 14.73
N GLU A 249 8.99 16.26 16.02
CA GLU A 249 8.41 17.35 16.79
C GLU A 249 9.39 18.54 16.91
N LEU A 250 10.65 18.28 17.26
CA LEU A 250 11.70 19.31 17.37
C LEU A 250 11.94 20.04 16.06
N ARG A 251 11.86 19.34 14.92
CA ARG A 251 12.01 19.92 13.58
C ARG A 251 10.73 20.53 13.03
N GLY A 252 9.61 20.45 13.74
CA GLY A 252 8.33 20.96 13.27
C GLY A 252 7.77 20.21 12.04
N VAL A 253 8.16 18.94 11.82
CA VAL A 253 7.67 18.13 10.71
C VAL A 253 6.18 17.83 10.91
N ARG A 254 5.33 18.11 9.90
CA ARG A 254 3.87 17.99 9.98
C ARG A 254 3.28 17.42 8.69
N GLY A 255 2.06 16.86 8.81
CA GLY A 255 1.24 16.43 7.67
C GLY A 255 1.95 15.39 6.80
N LYS A 256 1.89 15.56 5.49
CA LYS A 256 2.40 14.60 4.50
C LYS A 256 3.91 14.30 4.61
N GLU A 257 4.68 15.16 5.26
CA GLU A 257 6.14 15.01 5.41
C GLU A 257 6.51 14.10 6.60
N VAL A 258 5.59 13.82 7.53
CA VAL A 258 5.87 12.98 8.71
C VAL A 258 6.25 11.57 8.31
N THR A 259 5.50 10.96 7.39
CA THR A 259 5.76 9.58 6.95
C THR A 259 7.12 9.42 6.28
N PRO A 260 7.50 10.20 5.25
CA PRO A 260 8.83 10.11 4.64
C PRO A 260 9.96 10.32 5.66
N PHE A 261 9.83 11.35 6.50
CA PHE A 261 10.81 11.66 7.54
C PHE A 261 11.05 10.47 8.48
N LEU A 262 9.98 9.89 9.03
CA LEU A 262 10.11 8.79 9.97
C LEU A 262 10.61 7.50 9.32
N LEU A 263 10.24 7.21 8.07
CA LEU A 263 10.78 6.06 7.33
C LEU A 263 12.29 6.19 7.10
N GLU A 264 12.77 7.38 6.71
CA GLU A 264 14.20 7.66 6.56
C GLU A 264 14.93 7.58 7.90
N PHE A 265 14.31 8.13 8.96
CA PHE A 265 14.85 8.03 10.31
C PHE A 265 15.00 6.58 10.76
N PHE A 266 13.97 5.75 10.56
CA PHE A 266 14.05 4.31 10.84
C PHE A 266 15.16 3.64 10.03
N HIS A 267 15.29 3.97 8.74
CA HIS A 267 16.32 3.40 7.89
C HIS A 267 17.72 3.69 8.46
N THR A 268 18.00 4.93 8.80
CA THR A 268 19.29 5.39 9.32
C THR A 268 19.59 4.78 10.70
N GLU A 269 18.67 4.90 11.66
CA GLU A 269 18.88 4.45 13.04
C GLU A 269 18.89 2.92 13.18
N SER A 270 18.22 2.20 12.28
CA SER A 270 18.27 0.73 12.27
C SER A 270 19.49 0.15 11.56
N GLY A 271 20.35 0.98 10.95
CA GLY A 271 21.46 0.51 10.12
C GLY A 271 20.97 -0.29 8.90
N GLY A 272 19.87 0.14 8.30
CA GLY A 272 19.29 -0.46 7.11
C GLY A 272 18.42 -1.71 7.38
N GLU A 273 18.20 -2.10 8.63
CA GLU A 273 17.34 -3.25 8.94
C GLU A 273 15.88 -2.99 8.52
N SER A 274 15.34 -1.81 8.84
CA SER A 274 13.98 -1.44 8.46
C SER A 274 13.76 -1.41 6.95
N LEU A 275 14.78 -1.04 6.17
CA LEU A 275 14.73 -1.09 4.71
C LEU A 275 14.60 -2.54 4.22
N ARG A 276 15.42 -3.45 4.75
CA ARG A 276 15.34 -4.88 4.39
C ARG A 276 13.97 -5.46 4.73
N VAL A 277 13.44 -5.14 5.91
CA VAL A 277 12.11 -5.58 6.33
C VAL A 277 11.02 -5.02 5.40
N ASN A 278 11.08 -3.72 5.04
CA ASN A 278 10.12 -3.09 4.13
C ASN A 278 10.12 -3.74 2.74
N ILE A 279 11.30 -4.09 2.21
CA ILE A 279 11.44 -4.81 0.94
C ILE A 279 10.79 -6.19 1.02
N GLU A 280 11.01 -6.95 2.08
CA GLU A 280 10.40 -8.27 2.25
C GLU A 280 8.87 -8.18 2.43
N ILE A 281 8.37 -7.16 3.11
CA ILE A 281 6.95 -6.87 3.25
C ILE A 281 6.29 -6.73 1.87
N ILE A 282 6.77 -5.81 1.02
CA ILE A 282 6.11 -5.57 -0.28
C ILE A 282 6.19 -6.78 -1.20
N LYS A 283 7.29 -7.55 -1.17
CA LYS A 283 7.43 -8.79 -1.93
C LYS A 283 6.43 -9.86 -1.49
N ALA A 284 6.28 -10.05 -0.17
CA ALA A 284 5.32 -11.00 0.39
C ALA A 284 3.88 -10.61 0.10
N ASN A 285 3.54 -9.32 0.21
CA ASN A 285 2.21 -8.81 -0.06
C ASN A 285 1.86 -8.92 -1.55
N ALA A 286 2.79 -8.63 -2.45
CA ALA A 286 2.62 -8.78 -3.89
C ALA A 286 2.35 -10.24 -4.30
N ARG A 287 3.11 -11.18 -3.72
CA ARG A 287 2.87 -12.62 -3.92
C ARG A 287 1.48 -13.02 -3.45
N LEU A 288 1.11 -12.66 -2.24
CA LEU A 288 -0.20 -13.02 -1.67
C LEU A 288 -1.34 -12.39 -2.48
N ALA A 289 -1.23 -11.13 -2.90
CA ALA A 289 -2.24 -10.48 -3.72
C ALA A 289 -2.43 -11.19 -5.07
N ALA A 290 -1.33 -11.63 -5.71
CA ALA A 290 -1.39 -12.41 -6.95
C ALA A 290 -2.06 -13.77 -6.72
N GLU A 291 -1.72 -14.48 -5.66
CA GLU A 291 -2.34 -15.77 -5.31
C GLU A 291 -3.85 -15.63 -5.03
N ILE A 292 -4.27 -14.55 -4.37
CA ILE A 292 -5.69 -14.25 -4.12
C ILE A 292 -6.41 -13.91 -5.44
N ALA A 293 -5.82 -13.06 -6.28
CA ALA A 293 -6.40 -12.68 -7.56
C ALA A 293 -6.61 -13.89 -8.48
N ILE A 294 -5.65 -14.84 -8.50
CA ILE A 294 -5.77 -16.10 -9.25
C ILE A 294 -6.85 -17.02 -8.64
N ALA A 295 -7.00 -17.03 -7.32
CA ALA A 295 -8.01 -17.84 -6.65
C ALA A 295 -9.43 -17.34 -6.91
N GLU A 296 -9.63 -16.04 -7.11
CA GLU A 296 -10.94 -15.43 -7.43
C GLU A 296 -11.40 -15.73 -8.85
N THR A 297 -10.48 -15.96 -9.79
CA THR A 297 -10.81 -16.28 -11.18
C THR A 297 -11.15 -17.76 -11.42
N LYS A 298 -10.98 -18.62 -10.44
CA LYS A 298 -11.30 -20.06 -10.49
C LYS A 298 -12.68 -20.36 -9.92
#